data_ea44d2949773aaf54bd3dcd196892875
#
_entry.id   ea44d2949773aaf54bd3dcd196892875
#
_cell.length_a   1.000
_cell.length_b   1.000
_cell.length_c   1.000
_cell.angle_alpha   90.00
_cell.angle_beta   90.00
_cell.angle_gamma   90.00
#
_symmetry.space_group_name_H-M   'P 1'
#
loop_
_entity.id
_entity.type
_entity.pdbx_description
1 polymer ?
#
loop_
_entity_poly.entity_id
_entity_poly.type
_entity_poly.pdbx_seq_one_letter_code
_entity_poly.pdbx_strand_id
1 'polypeptide(L)'
;MNKVRLGLIGLGEVAQIVHLPILQSLSDHYEIRALCDISPRLLRSMGESYGVEGLYARTAELAGREDIDAVFVLNSDEYHSESVVAAAQSGKHVLVEKPMCLTRREADEIIRARDESGVEIMVAYMRRYAPAFVQMKEELESLGRINYVRVRDIIGRNHLFVEQVRVVERYDDIPPEAGEERAARAQSLVEEAIGDAVPELGAVYRLLCGLSSHDLSAMRELIGRPKRVLSAAQWNDGRFLNAIFEYDGFYATFETGIDSQRRFDAHIEVYGENKSLKVQYDTPYVWQIPTTLHVSETEGEAHSEQIVRPTFEDAYTLELEEFHRVATGEQSPKTTPEDFREDLELFGEIIGALQKEAKIGQG
;
A
#
# COMPACT_ATOMS: atom_id res chain seq x y z
N MET A 1 -3.25 -27.68 8.58
CA MET A 1 -3.03 -26.84 7.39
C MET A 1 -1.57 -26.90 7.01
N ASN A 2 -1.24 -26.90 5.74
CA ASN A 2 0.17 -26.84 5.33
C ASN A 2 0.68 -25.41 5.59
N LYS A 3 1.77 -25.28 6.35
CA LYS A 3 2.43 -23.99 6.56
C LYS A 3 3.08 -23.53 5.24
N VAL A 4 2.92 -22.25 4.93
CA VAL A 4 3.64 -21.61 3.83
C VAL A 4 5.05 -21.25 4.31
N ARG A 5 6.07 -21.77 3.63
CA ARG A 5 7.48 -21.51 3.94
C ARG A 5 7.91 -20.22 3.25
N LEU A 6 8.34 -19.24 4.04
CA LEU A 6 8.58 -17.88 3.58
C LEU A 6 10.05 -17.51 3.50
N GLY A 7 10.39 -16.72 2.46
CA GLY A 7 11.54 -15.85 2.42
C GLY A 7 11.11 -14.38 2.51
N LEU A 8 11.83 -13.56 3.26
CA LEU A 8 11.60 -12.12 3.36
C LEU A 8 12.76 -11.35 2.72
N ILE A 9 12.44 -10.41 1.84
CA ILE A 9 13.41 -9.50 1.19
C ILE A 9 13.16 -8.09 1.70
N GLY A 10 14.16 -7.51 2.39
CA GLY A 10 14.06 -6.23 3.08
C GLY A 10 13.62 -6.40 4.53
N LEU A 11 14.47 -5.96 5.46
CA LEU A 11 14.24 -6.04 6.91
C LEU A 11 14.11 -4.65 7.53
N GLY A 12 13.66 -3.68 6.74
CA GLY A 12 13.45 -2.30 7.15
C GLY A 12 12.33 -2.14 8.19
N GLU A 13 11.89 -0.89 8.35
CA GLU A 13 10.90 -0.50 9.37
C GLU A 13 9.62 -1.35 9.30
N VAL A 14 8.99 -1.47 8.12
CA VAL A 14 7.73 -2.19 7.99
C VAL A 14 7.89 -3.69 8.25
N ALA A 15 9.01 -4.27 7.88
CA ALA A 15 9.30 -5.67 8.19
C ALA A 15 9.40 -5.90 9.71
N GLN A 16 10.13 -5.02 10.43
CA GLN A 16 10.39 -5.17 11.87
C GLN A 16 9.16 -4.89 12.73
N ILE A 17 8.34 -3.90 12.38
CA ILE A 17 7.24 -3.47 13.24
C ILE A 17 5.89 -4.07 12.85
N VAL A 18 5.76 -4.61 11.64
CA VAL A 18 4.52 -5.17 11.11
C VAL A 18 4.70 -6.66 10.76
N HIS A 19 5.38 -6.97 9.66
CA HIS A 19 5.36 -8.31 9.09
C HIS A 19 5.97 -9.39 9.99
N LEU A 20 7.18 -9.18 10.49
CA LEU A 20 7.86 -10.19 11.31
C LEU A 20 7.09 -10.53 12.60
N PRO A 21 6.58 -9.55 13.37
CA PRO A 21 5.76 -9.85 14.55
C PRO A 21 4.44 -10.54 14.23
N ILE A 22 3.76 -10.16 13.15
CA ILE A 22 2.51 -10.82 12.72
C ILE A 22 2.80 -12.24 12.26
N LEU A 23 3.83 -12.46 11.47
CA LEU A 23 4.24 -13.81 11.04
C LEU A 23 4.57 -14.72 12.23
N GLN A 24 5.17 -14.16 13.30
CA GLN A 24 5.39 -14.89 14.53
C GLN A 24 4.07 -15.29 15.22
N SER A 25 3.07 -14.40 15.22
CA SER A 25 1.74 -14.71 15.77
C SER A 25 0.98 -15.72 14.90
N LEU A 26 1.19 -15.69 13.59
CA LEU A 26 0.62 -16.63 12.61
C LEU A 26 1.51 -17.85 12.35
N SER A 27 2.26 -18.31 13.37
CA SER A 27 3.20 -19.43 13.24
C SER A 27 2.55 -20.78 12.88
N ASP A 28 1.23 -20.91 12.98
CA ASP A 28 0.49 -22.07 12.48
C ASP A 28 0.24 -22.03 10.97
N HIS A 29 0.31 -20.84 10.36
CA HIS A 29 0.14 -20.59 8.92
C HIS A 29 1.48 -20.48 8.18
N TYR A 30 2.48 -19.92 8.84
CA TYR A 30 3.74 -19.54 8.22
C TYR A 30 4.96 -20.09 8.92
N GLU A 31 6.02 -20.30 8.15
CA GLU A 31 7.36 -20.61 8.65
C GLU A 31 8.40 -19.78 7.93
N ILE A 32 9.12 -18.90 8.65
CA ILE A 32 10.18 -18.08 8.06
C ILE A 32 11.43 -18.94 7.87
N ARG A 33 11.86 -19.16 6.63
CA ARG A 33 13.01 -19.99 6.24
C ARG A 33 14.24 -19.20 5.84
N ALA A 34 14.02 -17.98 5.33
CA ALA A 34 15.10 -17.16 4.81
C ALA A 34 14.83 -15.68 4.96
N LEU A 35 15.90 -14.92 5.21
CA LEU A 35 15.90 -13.46 5.27
C LEU A 35 16.94 -12.91 4.29
N CYS A 36 16.62 -11.78 3.65
CA CYS A 36 17.52 -11.07 2.75
C CYS A 36 17.53 -9.58 3.06
N ASP A 37 18.71 -9.03 3.30
CA ASP A 37 18.92 -7.59 3.47
C ASP A 37 20.36 -7.21 3.10
N ILE A 38 20.57 -5.95 2.68
CA ILE A 38 21.89 -5.46 2.32
C ILE A 38 22.75 -5.11 3.53
N SER A 39 22.15 -4.90 4.72
CA SER A 39 22.87 -4.68 5.98
C SER A 39 23.22 -6.01 6.64
N PRO A 40 24.51 -6.41 6.67
CA PRO A 40 24.90 -7.68 7.29
C PRO A 40 24.62 -7.73 8.80
N ARG A 41 24.64 -6.58 9.49
CA ARG A 41 24.35 -6.50 10.93
C ARG A 41 22.87 -6.68 11.21
N LEU A 42 22.01 -5.99 10.43
CA LEU A 42 20.56 -6.12 10.54
C LEU A 42 20.13 -7.55 10.22
N LEU A 43 20.66 -8.12 9.15
CA LEU A 43 20.37 -9.47 8.71
C LEU A 43 20.68 -10.51 9.82
N ARG A 44 21.84 -10.39 10.49
CA ARG A 44 22.19 -11.26 11.63
C ARG A 44 21.27 -11.04 12.83
N SER A 45 21.03 -9.79 13.20
CA SER A 45 20.16 -9.46 14.34
C SER A 45 18.75 -10.03 14.18
N MET A 46 18.17 -9.87 12.99
CA MET A 46 16.84 -10.42 12.70
C MET A 46 16.88 -11.95 12.62
N GLY A 47 17.92 -12.54 12.04
CA GLY A 47 18.13 -13.99 12.02
C GLY A 47 18.15 -14.59 13.42
N GLU A 48 18.92 -13.99 14.33
CA GLU A 48 19.00 -14.41 15.74
C GLU A 48 17.65 -14.22 16.47
N SER A 49 16.99 -13.07 16.25
CA SER A 49 15.74 -12.73 16.93
C SER A 49 14.56 -13.63 16.55
N TYR A 50 14.53 -14.08 15.30
CA TYR A 50 13.46 -14.92 14.76
C TYR A 50 13.86 -16.39 14.54
N GLY A 51 15.08 -16.77 14.89
CA GLY A 51 15.57 -18.14 14.78
C GLY A 51 15.73 -18.61 13.34
N VAL A 52 16.10 -17.70 12.41
CA VAL A 52 16.25 -17.98 10.98
C VAL A 52 17.73 -18.11 10.63
N GLU A 53 18.12 -19.27 10.13
CA GLU A 53 19.52 -19.56 9.74
C GLU A 53 19.82 -19.17 8.28
N GLY A 54 18.80 -19.13 7.41
CA GLY A 54 18.94 -18.79 6.00
C GLY A 54 19.09 -17.29 5.77
N LEU A 55 20.33 -16.78 5.73
CA LEU A 55 20.63 -15.36 5.63
C LEU A 55 21.33 -15.03 4.31
N TYR A 56 20.76 -14.10 3.53
CA TYR A 56 21.19 -13.78 2.16
C TYR A 56 21.38 -12.27 1.98
N ALA A 57 22.39 -11.89 1.20
CA ALA A 57 22.62 -10.51 0.81
C ALA A 57 21.99 -10.15 -0.55
N ARG A 58 21.57 -11.17 -1.32
CA ARG A 58 21.01 -10.97 -2.68
C ARG A 58 19.69 -11.69 -2.84
N THR A 59 18.72 -10.98 -3.42
CA THR A 59 17.36 -11.47 -3.71
C THR A 59 17.35 -12.80 -4.47
N ALA A 60 18.17 -12.92 -5.53
CA ALA A 60 18.19 -14.11 -6.36
C ALA A 60 18.64 -15.39 -5.61
N GLU A 61 19.50 -15.24 -4.61
CA GLU A 61 19.96 -16.38 -3.78
C GLU A 61 18.83 -16.86 -2.87
N LEU A 62 18.08 -15.96 -2.27
CA LEU A 62 16.91 -16.30 -1.47
C LEU A 62 15.81 -16.92 -2.33
N ALA A 63 15.46 -16.27 -3.46
CA ALA A 63 14.40 -16.71 -4.34
C ALA A 63 14.66 -18.10 -4.92
N GLY A 64 15.94 -18.44 -5.20
CA GLY A 64 16.36 -19.74 -5.74
C GLY A 64 16.27 -20.93 -4.76
N ARG A 65 15.88 -20.73 -3.50
CA ARG A 65 15.75 -21.85 -2.53
C ARG A 65 14.57 -22.76 -2.87
N GLU A 66 14.78 -24.04 -2.80
CA GLU A 66 13.73 -25.06 -3.04
C GLU A 66 12.80 -25.26 -1.83
N ASP A 67 13.26 -24.85 -0.62
CA ASP A 67 12.52 -25.03 0.63
C ASP A 67 11.69 -23.82 1.07
N ILE A 68 11.41 -22.87 0.14
CA ILE A 68 10.44 -21.78 0.32
C ILE A 68 9.34 -21.85 -0.75
N ASP A 69 8.13 -21.51 -0.35
CA ASP A 69 6.92 -21.53 -1.18
C ASP A 69 6.55 -20.12 -1.66
N ALA A 70 6.83 -19.12 -0.84
CA ALA A 70 6.48 -17.73 -1.12
C ALA A 70 7.54 -16.74 -0.61
N VAL A 71 7.52 -15.53 -1.18
CA VAL A 71 8.42 -14.44 -0.83
C VAL A 71 7.63 -13.18 -0.47
N PHE A 72 7.98 -12.55 0.64
CA PHE A 72 7.54 -11.20 0.98
C PHE A 72 8.59 -10.19 0.51
N VAL A 73 8.18 -9.28 -0.38
CA VAL A 73 9.02 -8.21 -0.92
C VAL A 73 8.72 -6.93 -0.15
N LEU A 74 9.63 -6.55 0.76
CA LEU A 74 9.49 -5.48 1.75
C LEU A 74 10.67 -4.49 1.70
N ASN A 75 11.52 -4.58 0.68
CA ASN A 75 12.67 -3.69 0.47
C ASN A 75 12.22 -2.30 -0.02
N SER A 76 13.17 -1.45 -0.44
CA SER A 76 12.82 -0.14 -1.02
C SER A 76 12.08 -0.31 -2.34
N ASP A 77 11.05 0.51 -2.56
CA ASP A 77 10.12 0.40 -3.67
C ASP A 77 10.77 0.52 -5.06
N GLU A 78 11.94 1.15 -5.16
CA GLU A 78 12.74 1.20 -6.37
C GLU A 78 13.23 -0.19 -6.82
N TYR A 79 13.27 -1.16 -5.91
CA TYR A 79 13.74 -2.53 -6.15
C TYR A 79 12.61 -3.58 -6.10
N HIS A 80 11.36 -3.17 -5.87
CA HIS A 80 10.24 -4.10 -5.77
C HIS A 80 10.09 -4.92 -7.06
N SER A 81 10.07 -4.26 -8.22
CA SER A 81 9.87 -4.94 -9.51
C SER A 81 10.87 -6.05 -9.75
N GLU A 82 12.18 -5.77 -9.61
CA GLU A 82 13.20 -6.81 -9.83
C GLU A 82 13.12 -7.96 -8.82
N SER A 83 12.77 -7.62 -7.54
CA SER A 83 12.61 -8.63 -6.49
C SER A 83 11.41 -9.54 -6.74
N VAL A 84 10.28 -8.96 -7.16
CA VAL A 84 9.05 -9.68 -7.52
C VAL A 84 9.28 -10.58 -8.73
N VAL A 85 9.89 -10.04 -9.80
CA VAL A 85 10.19 -10.80 -11.02
C VAL A 85 11.12 -11.98 -10.72
N ALA A 86 12.19 -11.77 -9.93
CA ALA A 86 13.11 -12.84 -9.56
C ALA A 86 12.44 -13.95 -8.74
N ALA A 87 11.55 -13.58 -7.81
CA ALA A 87 10.78 -14.52 -7.01
C ALA A 87 9.77 -15.31 -7.88
N ALA A 88 9.00 -14.62 -8.73
CA ALA A 88 8.05 -15.24 -9.64
C ALA A 88 8.71 -16.22 -10.61
N GLN A 89 9.81 -15.82 -11.26
CA GLN A 89 10.58 -16.69 -12.17
C GLN A 89 11.18 -17.91 -11.46
N SER A 90 11.38 -17.82 -10.13
CA SER A 90 11.79 -18.95 -9.29
C SER A 90 10.61 -19.80 -8.79
N GLY A 91 9.39 -19.57 -9.30
CA GLY A 91 8.19 -20.31 -8.96
C GLY A 91 7.65 -20.02 -7.56
N LYS A 92 7.90 -18.83 -7.02
CA LYS A 92 7.42 -18.43 -5.68
C LYS A 92 6.21 -17.53 -5.77
N HIS A 93 5.18 -17.79 -4.94
CA HIS A 93 4.13 -16.81 -4.71
C HIS A 93 4.70 -15.56 -4.06
N VAL A 94 4.11 -14.39 -4.30
CA VAL A 94 4.68 -13.13 -3.83
C VAL A 94 3.62 -12.28 -3.13
N LEU A 95 3.94 -11.80 -1.92
CA LEU A 95 3.33 -10.62 -1.33
C LEU A 95 4.32 -9.47 -1.52
N VAL A 96 3.92 -8.39 -2.19
CA VAL A 96 4.76 -7.20 -2.37
C VAL A 96 4.16 -6.00 -1.66
N GLU A 97 4.97 -5.30 -0.85
CA GLU A 97 4.55 -4.03 -0.25
C GLU A 97 4.23 -2.99 -1.33
N LYS A 98 3.30 -2.11 -0.97
CA LYS A 98 2.97 -0.98 -1.84
C LYS A 98 4.04 0.14 -1.73
N PRO A 99 4.26 0.90 -2.80
CA PRO A 99 3.74 0.65 -4.15
C PRO A 99 4.40 -0.58 -4.75
N MET A 100 3.66 -1.39 -5.50
CA MET A 100 4.20 -2.58 -6.15
C MET A 100 5.41 -2.26 -7.05
N CYS A 101 5.37 -1.12 -7.69
CA CYS A 101 6.43 -0.57 -8.54
C CYS A 101 6.19 0.92 -8.80
N LEU A 102 7.08 1.59 -9.52
CA LEU A 102 6.99 3.03 -9.80
C LEU A 102 6.60 3.36 -11.24
N THR A 103 6.67 2.41 -12.17
CA THR A 103 6.40 2.65 -13.58
C THR A 103 5.46 1.61 -14.18
N ARG A 104 4.78 1.99 -15.27
CA ARG A 104 3.92 1.04 -16.02
C ARG A 104 4.72 -0.10 -16.64
N ARG A 105 5.93 0.19 -17.13
CA ARG A 105 6.83 -0.83 -17.66
C ARG A 105 7.12 -1.91 -16.62
N GLU A 106 7.46 -1.50 -15.39
CA GLU A 106 7.69 -2.42 -14.29
C GLU A 106 6.43 -3.24 -13.95
N ALA A 107 5.25 -2.61 -13.95
CA ALA A 107 3.98 -3.33 -13.73
C ALA A 107 3.73 -4.39 -14.81
N ASP A 108 3.98 -4.06 -16.08
CA ASP A 108 3.83 -4.99 -17.20
C ASP A 108 4.87 -6.13 -17.13
N GLU A 109 6.08 -5.88 -16.64
CA GLU A 109 7.11 -6.90 -16.39
C GLU A 109 6.69 -7.87 -15.28
N ILE A 110 6.13 -7.35 -14.17
CA ILE A 110 5.60 -8.15 -13.07
C ILE A 110 4.43 -9.04 -13.54
N ILE A 111 3.47 -8.47 -14.27
CA ILE A 111 2.32 -9.20 -14.81
C ILE A 111 2.81 -10.35 -15.71
N ARG A 112 3.75 -10.07 -16.61
CA ARG A 112 4.33 -11.09 -17.49
C ARG A 112 5.03 -12.19 -16.71
N ALA A 113 5.86 -11.84 -15.72
CA ALA A 113 6.57 -12.81 -14.90
C ALA A 113 5.61 -13.73 -14.13
N ARG A 114 4.51 -13.19 -13.60
CA ARG A 114 3.44 -13.97 -12.97
C ARG A 114 2.80 -14.96 -13.95
N ASP A 115 2.40 -14.46 -15.13
CA ASP A 115 1.69 -15.27 -16.13
C ASP A 115 2.57 -16.41 -16.68
N GLU A 116 3.85 -16.13 -16.92
CA GLU A 116 4.82 -17.13 -17.40
C GLU A 116 5.15 -18.19 -16.34
N SER A 117 5.14 -17.80 -15.05
CA SER A 117 5.50 -18.70 -13.95
C SER A 117 4.31 -19.41 -13.31
N GLY A 118 3.08 -18.94 -13.55
CA GLY A 118 1.85 -19.51 -12.97
C GLY A 118 1.76 -19.37 -11.46
N VAL A 119 2.41 -18.34 -10.88
CA VAL A 119 2.36 -18.04 -9.46
C VAL A 119 1.33 -16.95 -9.17
N GLU A 120 0.95 -16.78 -7.90
CA GLU A 120 0.12 -15.66 -7.46
C GLU A 120 1.00 -14.52 -6.94
N ILE A 121 0.64 -13.28 -7.31
CA ILE A 121 1.25 -12.06 -6.80
C ILE A 121 0.14 -11.19 -6.20
N MET A 122 0.29 -10.84 -4.92
CA MET A 122 -0.64 -10.01 -4.17
C MET A 122 0.06 -8.71 -3.74
N VAL A 123 -0.57 -7.57 -4.00
CA VAL A 123 -0.09 -6.25 -3.54
C VAL A 123 -0.65 -5.97 -2.15
N ALA A 124 0.21 -5.57 -1.23
CA ALA A 124 -0.12 -5.35 0.18
C ALA A 124 -0.90 -4.03 0.39
N TYR A 125 -2.19 -4.09 0.16
CA TYR A 125 -3.14 -3.00 0.38
C TYR A 125 -4.03 -3.27 1.61
N MET A 126 -3.40 -3.37 2.80
CA MET A 126 -4.04 -3.78 4.04
C MET A 126 -5.35 -3.05 4.34
N ARG A 127 -5.51 -1.78 3.99
CA ARG A 127 -6.75 -1.01 4.22
C ARG A 127 -7.97 -1.64 3.57
N ARG A 128 -7.79 -2.33 2.44
CA ARG A 128 -8.85 -3.00 1.69
C ARG A 128 -9.31 -4.31 2.35
N TYR A 129 -8.53 -4.83 3.30
CA TYR A 129 -8.86 -6.04 4.09
C TYR A 129 -9.45 -5.71 5.46
N ALA A 130 -9.47 -4.43 5.85
CA ALA A 130 -10.08 -4.00 7.11
C ALA A 130 -11.57 -4.31 7.12
N PRO A 131 -12.11 -5.03 8.15
CA PRO A 131 -13.52 -5.42 8.18
C PRO A 131 -14.51 -4.26 8.10
N ALA A 132 -14.17 -3.09 8.65
CA ALA A 132 -15.00 -1.89 8.50
C ALA A 132 -15.07 -1.40 7.05
N PHE A 133 -14.00 -1.58 6.26
CA PHE A 133 -14.02 -1.29 4.83
C PHE A 133 -14.86 -2.32 4.06
N VAL A 134 -14.73 -3.60 4.38
CA VAL A 134 -15.52 -4.66 3.75
C VAL A 134 -17.01 -4.45 4.04
N GLN A 135 -17.37 -4.17 5.29
CA GLN A 135 -18.74 -3.85 5.67
C GLN A 135 -19.26 -2.57 4.97
N MET A 136 -18.43 -1.52 4.85
CA MET A 136 -18.81 -0.32 4.10
C MET A 136 -19.16 -0.64 2.65
N LYS A 137 -18.39 -1.53 2.01
CA LYS A 137 -18.64 -1.97 0.63
C LYS A 137 -20.00 -2.69 0.49
N GLU A 138 -20.33 -3.56 1.44
CA GLU A 138 -21.64 -4.23 1.50
C GLU A 138 -22.78 -3.23 1.72
N GLU A 139 -22.61 -2.26 2.61
CA GLU A 139 -23.59 -1.22 2.89
C GLU A 139 -23.83 -0.28 1.70
N LEU A 140 -22.81 -0.06 0.85
CA LEU A 140 -22.93 0.76 -0.36
C LEU A 140 -23.93 0.19 -1.37
N GLU A 141 -24.13 -1.13 -1.43
CA GLU A 141 -25.10 -1.76 -2.32
C GLU A 141 -26.53 -1.28 -2.01
N SER A 142 -26.81 -0.95 -0.76
CA SER A 142 -28.10 -0.46 -0.28
C SER A 142 -28.24 1.07 -0.29
N LEU A 143 -27.14 1.82 -0.52
CA LEU A 143 -27.12 3.28 -0.42
C LEU A 143 -27.99 3.98 -1.50
N GLY A 144 -28.21 3.32 -2.65
CA GLY A 144 -28.88 3.89 -3.78
C GLY A 144 -27.99 4.89 -4.53
N ARG A 145 -28.49 6.14 -4.71
CA ARG A 145 -27.73 7.17 -5.42
C ARG A 145 -26.63 7.76 -4.54
N ILE A 146 -25.41 7.80 -5.06
CA ILE A 146 -24.31 8.56 -4.47
C ILE A 146 -24.45 10.04 -4.91
N ASN A 147 -24.42 10.96 -3.95
CA ASN A 147 -24.43 12.39 -4.19
C ASN A 147 -23.02 12.98 -4.23
N TYR A 148 -22.11 12.46 -3.37
CA TYR A 148 -20.76 12.98 -3.21
C TYR A 148 -19.87 11.95 -2.51
N VAL A 149 -18.56 11.98 -2.80
CA VAL A 149 -17.55 11.18 -2.09
C VAL A 149 -16.38 12.07 -1.66
N ARG A 150 -15.91 11.84 -0.47
CA ARG A 150 -14.69 12.45 0.06
C ARG A 150 -13.69 11.37 0.42
N VAL A 151 -12.48 11.51 -0.10
CA VAL A 151 -11.33 10.67 0.23
C VAL A 151 -10.27 11.58 0.85
N ARG A 152 -9.84 11.26 2.06
CA ARG A 152 -8.88 12.07 2.79
C ARG A 152 -7.81 11.24 3.43
N ASP A 153 -6.55 11.67 3.28
CA ASP A 153 -5.40 11.11 3.97
C ASP A 153 -4.37 12.21 4.30
N ILE A 154 -4.61 12.91 5.40
CA ILE A 154 -3.70 13.94 5.93
C ILE A 154 -3.14 13.45 7.25
N ILE A 155 -1.86 13.06 7.24
CA ILE A 155 -1.23 12.38 8.38
C ILE A 155 0.04 13.09 8.85
N GLY A 156 0.39 12.84 10.10
CA GLY A 156 1.72 13.14 10.62
C GLY A 156 2.77 12.17 10.05
N ARG A 157 4.03 12.56 10.10
CA ARG A 157 5.13 11.69 9.65
C ARG A 157 5.18 10.41 10.47
N ASN A 158 5.36 9.28 9.82
CA ASN A 158 5.32 7.95 10.44
C ASN A 158 6.25 7.79 11.65
N HIS A 159 7.45 8.36 11.62
CA HIS A 159 8.39 8.28 12.75
C HIS A 159 7.80 8.84 14.06
N LEU A 160 6.86 9.81 14.00
CA LEU A 160 6.18 10.35 15.17
C LEU A 160 5.33 9.30 15.92
N PHE A 161 4.91 8.25 15.24
CA PHE A 161 4.17 7.13 15.81
C PHE A 161 5.11 5.97 16.12
N VAL A 162 5.95 5.59 15.18
CA VAL A 162 6.86 4.44 15.27
C VAL A 162 7.79 4.53 16.47
N GLU A 163 8.45 5.69 16.67
CA GLU A 163 9.40 5.90 17.77
C GLU A 163 8.79 5.75 19.18
N GLN A 164 7.47 5.89 19.30
CA GLN A 164 6.77 5.72 20.58
C GLN A 164 6.31 4.28 20.84
N VAL A 165 6.25 3.46 19.80
CA VAL A 165 5.63 2.12 19.87
C VAL A 165 6.69 1.02 19.89
N ARG A 166 7.73 1.14 19.05
CA ARG A 166 8.78 0.12 18.92
C ARG A 166 10.13 0.73 18.57
N VAL A 167 11.17 0.02 18.98
CA VAL A 167 12.54 0.30 18.53
C VAL A 167 12.73 -0.37 17.18
N VAL A 168 13.14 0.41 16.18
CA VAL A 168 13.54 -0.10 14.87
C VAL A 168 15.06 -0.14 14.82
N GLU A 169 15.62 -1.32 14.61
CA GLU A 169 17.06 -1.50 14.46
C GLU A 169 17.52 -0.91 13.12
N ARG A 170 18.54 -0.07 13.19
CA ARG A 170 19.21 0.53 12.02
C ARG A 170 20.70 0.52 12.25
N TYR A 171 21.43 0.13 11.24
CA TYR A 171 22.90 0.02 11.30
C TYR A 171 23.54 0.87 10.21
N ASP A 172 24.76 1.32 10.45
CA ASP A 172 25.58 2.15 9.57
C ASP A 172 26.58 1.33 8.74
N ASP A 173 26.23 0.07 8.43
CA ASP A 173 27.08 -0.89 7.73
C ASP A 173 26.72 -1.08 6.24
N ILE A 174 25.78 -0.24 5.74
CA ILE A 174 25.45 -0.17 4.32
C ILE A 174 26.43 0.77 3.62
N PRO A 175 27.09 0.35 2.52
CA PRO A 175 27.99 1.22 1.78
C PRO A 175 27.28 2.50 1.29
N PRO A 176 27.91 3.69 1.41
CA PRO A 176 27.29 4.95 0.93
C PRO A 176 26.86 4.89 -0.53
N GLU A 177 27.60 4.18 -1.38
CA GLU A 177 27.31 4.01 -2.81
C GLU A 177 25.93 3.36 -3.06
N ALA A 178 25.49 2.48 -2.16
CA ALA A 178 24.15 1.87 -2.26
C ALA A 178 23.04 2.90 -2.04
N GLY A 179 23.27 3.90 -1.19
CA GLY A 179 22.36 5.02 -0.99
C GLY A 179 22.28 5.94 -2.22
N GLU A 180 23.43 6.21 -2.84
CA GLU A 180 23.53 7.02 -4.06
C GLU A 180 22.86 6.30 -5.24
N GLU A 181 23.13 5.01 -5.43
CA GLU A 181 22.49 4.19 -6.45
C GLU A 181 20.97 4.16 -6.30
N ARG A 182 20.48 3.93 -5.06
CA ARG A 182 19.04 3.94 -4.78
C ARG A 182 18.41 5.28 -5.14
N ALA A 183 19.04 6.40 -4.76
CA ALA A 183 18.53 7.73 -5.08
C ALA A 183 18.50 7.98 -6.59
N ALA A 184 19.55 7.60 -7.32
CA ALA A 184 19.61 7.73 -8.78
C ALA A 184 18.55 6.85 -9.46
N ARG A 185 18.35 5.63 -8.99
CA ARG A 185 17.33 4.71 -9.50
C ARG A 185 15.92 5.27 -9.27
N ALA A 186 15.62 5.75 -8.05
CA ALA A 186 14.35 6.39 -7.74
C ALA A 186 14.06 7.57 -8.65
N GLN A 187 15.05 8.43 -8.88
CA GLN A 187 14.92 9.57 -9.77
C GLN A 187 14.64 9.13 -11.22
N SER A 188 15.40 8.17 -11.73
CA SER A 188 15.21 7.63 -13.09
C SER A 188 13.83 7.03 -13.32
N LEU A 189 13.30 6.27 -12.33
CA LEU A 189 11.97 5.68 -12.40
C LEU A 189 10.86 6.74 -12.36
N VAL A 190 11.03 7.78 -11.54
CA VAL A 190 10.09 8.92 -11.52
C VAL A 190 10.12 9.66 -12.87
N GLU A 191 11.31 9.93 -13.45
CA GLU A 191 11.44 10.55 -14.76
C GLU A 191 10.81 9.70 -15.87
N GLU A 192 10.97 8.38 -15.82
CA GLU A 192 10.28 7.46 -16.73
C GLU A 192 8.76 7.57 -16.59
N ALA A 193 8.25 7.67 -15.36
CA ALA A 193 6.81 7.66 -15.09
C ALA A 193 6.10 8.94 -15.50
N ILE A 194 6.72 10.11 -15.28
CA ILE A 194 6.05 11.42 -15.43
C ILE A 194 6.76 12.38 -16.42
N GLY A 195 7.84 11.93 -17.07
CA GLY A 195 8.62 12.72 -18.00
C GLY A 195 9.52 13.75 -17.30
N ASP A 196 10.08 14.69 -18.08
CA ASP A 196 10.91 15.80 -17.59
C ASP A 196 10.06 16.78 -16.76
N ALA A 197 9.59 16.31 -15.61
CA ALA A 197 8.75 17.09 -14.72
C ALA A 197 9.61 17.99 -13.82
N VAL A 198 9.03 19.10 -13.40
CA VAL A 198 9.63 19.93 -12.36
C VAL A 198 9.78 19.13 -11.06
N PRO A 199 10.81 19.41 -10.24
CA PRO A 199 11.08 18.62 -9.02
C PRO A 199 9.88 18.42 -8.08
N GLU A 200 8.99 19.44 -8.00
CA GLU A 200 7.78 19.39 -7.19
C GLU A 200 6.81 18.30 -7.65
N LEU A 201 6.69 18.04 -8.96
CA LEU A 201 5.84 16.95 -9.48
C LEU A 201 6.44 15.58 -9.20
N GLY A 202 7.76 15.45 -9.14
CA GLY A 202 8.43 14.24 -8.65
C GLY A 202 8.08 13.95 -7.20
N ALA A 203 8.07 14.96 -6.33
CA ALA A 203 7.65 14.82 -4.94
C ALA A 203 6.18 14.43 -4.82
N VAL A 204 5.29 15.03 -5.62
CA VAL A 204 3.87 14.64 -5.67
C VAL A 204 3.71 13.19 -6.14
N TYR A 205 4.43 12.78 -7.17
CA TYR A 205 4.38 11.40 -7.65
C TYR A 205 4.81 10.39 -6.58
N ARG A 206 5.88 10.71 -5.84
CA ARG A 206 6.32 9.88 -4.69
C ARG A 206 5.30 9.87 -3.55
N LEU A 207 4.59 10.99 -3.32
CA LEU A 207 3.48 11.03 -2.36
C LEU A 207 2.32 10.14 -2.80
N LEU A 208 1.95 10.19 -4.09
CA LEU A 208 0.91 9.33 -4.66
C LEU A 208 1.27 7.85 -4.52
N CYS A 209 2.47 7.45 -4.90
CA CYS A 209 2.94 6.08 -4.77
C CYS A 209 3.06 5.62 -3.31
N GLY A 210 3.69 6.44 -2.45
CA GLY A 210 4.05 6.03 -1.09
C GLY A 210 2.91 6.11 -0.07
N LEU A 211 1.99 7.08 -0.19
CA LEU A 211 0.89 7.28 0.74
C LEU A 211 -0.46 7.06 0.07
N SER A 212 -0.75 7.85 -0.95
CA SER A 212 -2.09 7.95 -1.54
C SER A 212 -2.55 6.68 -2.26
N SER A 213 -1.64 5.78 -2.60
CA SER A 213 -1.96 4.47 -3.19
C SER A 213 -2.91 3.66 -2.30
N HIS A 214 -2.81 3.77 -0.98
CA HIS A 214 -3.74 3.14 -0.07
C HIS A 214 -5.18 3.62 -0.26
N ASP A 215 -5.38 4.93 -0.36
CA ASP A 215 -6.71 5.53 -0.40
C ASP A 215 -7.32 5.46 -1.79
N LEU A 216 -6.51 5.70 -2.82
CA LEU A 216 -6.97 5.66 -4.20
C LEU A 216 -7.33 4.23 -4.64
N SER A 217 -6.57 3.21 -4.20
CA SER A 217 -6.92 1.81 -4.44
C SER A 217 -8.21 1.41 -3.71
N ALA A 218 -8.38 1.85 -2.45
CA ALA A 218 -9.59 1.60 -1.67
C ALA A 218 -10.80 2.33 -2.28
N MET A 219 -10.64 3.59 -2.71
CA MET A 219 -11.66 4.35 -3.45
C MET A 219 -12.11 3.59 -4.70
N ARG A 220 -11.15 3.10 -5.52
CA ARG A 220 -11.48 2.33 -6.73
C ARG A 220 -12.24 1.05 -6.42
N GLU A 221 -11.92 0.34 -5.34
CA GLU A 221 -12.67 -0.84 -4.93
C GLU A 221 -14.10 -0.51 -4.48
N LEU A 222 -14.32 0.63 -3.81
CA LEU A 222 -15.64 1.03 -3.32
C LEU A 222 -16.57 1.57 -4.42
N ILE A 223 -16.05 2.47 -5.25
CA ILE A 223 -16.90 3.27 -6.17
C ILE A 223 -16.45 3.21 -7.64
N GLY A 224 -15.48 2.34 -7.94
CA GLY A 224 -14.91 2.21 -9.28
C GLY A 224 -13.90 3.29 -9.64
N ARG A 225 -13.38 3.23 -10.87
CA ARG A 225 -12.46 4.22 -11.42
C ARG A 225 -13.21 5.49 -11.84
N PRO A 226 -12.66 6.69 -11.56
CA PRO A 226 -13.26 7.94 -12.07
C PRO A 226 -13.19 7.99 -13.60
N LYS A 227 -14.13 8.71 -14.22
CA LYS A 227 -14.13 8.97 -15.66
C LYS A 227 -12.95 9.83 -16.07
N ARG A 228 -12.59 10.79 -15.24
CA ARG A 228 -11.44 11.68 -15.43
C ARG A 228 -11.10 12.47 -14.16
N VAL A 229 -9.90 12.97 -14.11
CA VAL A 229 -9.46 14.00 -13.16
C VAL A 229 -9.83 15.36 -13.73
N LEU A 230 -10.72 16.10 -13.06
CA LEU A 230 -11.17 17.43 -13.50
C LEU A 230 -10.12 18.50 -13.22
N SER A 231 -9.59 18.51 -12.01
CA SER A 231 -8.57 19.46 -11.56
C SER A 231 -7.72 18.83 -10.45
N ALA A 232 -6.51 19.34 -10.31
CA ALA A 232 -5.64 19.01 -9.19
C ALA A 232 -4.79 20.23 -8.82
N ALA A 233 -4.52 20.41 -7.53
CA ALA A 233 -3.65 21.45 -7.02
C ALA A 233 -2.67 20.88 -6.00
N GLN A 234 -1.42 21.35 -6.02
CA GLN A 234 -0.39 20.96 -5.06
C GLN A 234 0.24 22.20 -4.44
N TRP A 235 0.74 22.07 -3.21
CA TRP A 235 1.45 23.15 -2.51
C TRP A 235 2.42 22.58 -1.45
N ASN A 236 3.19 23.46 -0.83
CA ASN A 236 4.21 23.11 0.15
C ASN A 236 5.23 22.07 -0.40
N ASP A 237 5.79 22.36 -1.58
CA ASP A 237 6.79 21.52 -2.25
C ASP A 237 6.30 20.08 -2.50
N GLY A 238 5.06 19.93 -2.95
CA GLY A 238 4.45 18.64 -3.27
C GLY A 238 4.02 17.81 -2.06
N ARG A 239 4.07 18.36 -0.84
CA ARG A 239 3.65 17.66 0.38
C ARG A 239 2.15 17.61 0.60
N PHE A 240 1.40 18.44 -0.10
CA PHE A 240 -0.05 18.48 -0.06
C PHE A 240 -0.60 18.48 -1.47
N LEU A 241 -1.66 17.73 -1.66
CA LEU A 241 -2.37 17.60 -2.92
C LEU A 241 -3.89 17.56 -2.69
N ASN A 242 -4.62 18.21 -3.58
CA ASN A 242 -6.08 18.06 -3.71
C ASN A 242 -6.40 17.72 -5.17
N ALA A 243 -7.38 16.86 -5.40
CA ALA A 243 -7.91 16.55 -6.73
C ALA A 243 -9.43 16.40 -6.71
N ILE A 244 -10.07 16.70 -7.84
CA ILE A 244 -11.51 16.48 -8.07
C ILE A 244 -11.66 15.46 -9.18
N PHE A 245 -12.42 14.40 -8.89
CA PHE A 245 -12.73 13.31 -9.80
C PHE A 245 -14.19 13.38 -10.27
N GLU A 246 -14.41 13.14 -11.56
CA GLU A 246 -15.74 13.02 -12.13
C GLU A 246 -16.17 11.55 -12.24
N TYR A 247 -17.38 11.26 -11.75
CA TYR A 247 -18.07 9.99 -11.87
C TYR A 247 -19.41 10.16 -12.59
N ASP A 248 -20.12 9.06 -12.84
CA ASP A 248 -21.50 9.10 -13.36
C ASP A 248 -22.47 9.62 -12.30
N GLY A 249 -22.84 10.89 -12.42
CA GLY A 249 -23.85 11.52 -11.58
C GLY A 249 -23.37 12.09 -10.25
N PHE A 250 -22.05 12.02 -9.94
CA PHE A 250 -21.47 12.63 -8.75
C PHE A 250 -20.01 13.02 -8.95
N TYR A 251 -19.45 13.71 -7.99
CA TYR A 251 -18.03 14.04 -7.91
C TYR A 251 -17.42 13.50 -6.64
N ALA A 252 -16.11 13.18 -6.71
CA ALA A 252 -15.33 12.86 -5.53
C ALA A 252 -14.20 13.88 -5.35
N THR A 253 -13.92 14.25 -4.11
CA THR A 253 -12.72 15.02 -3.75
C THR A 253 -11.70 14.10 -3.09
N PHE A 254 -10.45 14.29 -3.45
CA PHE A 254 -9.31 13.64 -2.85
C PHE A 254 -8.40 14.70 -2.21
N GLU A 255 -8.05 14.49 -0.95
CA GLU A 255 -7.19 15.36 -0.15
C GLU A 255 -6.09 14.52 0.48
N THR A 256 -4.83 14.82 0.21
CA THR A 256 -3.71 14.11 0.83
C THR A 256 -2.61 15.07 1.26
N GLY A 257 -1.89 14.67 2.30
CA GLY A 257 -0.77 15.48 2.77
C GLY A 257 -0.03 14.90 3.97
N ILE A 258 1.23 15.36 4.13
CA ILE A 258 2.07 14.98 5.26
C ILE A 258 2.52 16.23 6.00
N ASP A 259 2.19 16.32 7.29
CA ASP A 259 2.61 17.41 8.19
C ASP A 259 3.41 16.90 9.41
N SER A 260 3.56 17.74 10.42
CA SER A 260 4.27 17.39 11.65
C SER A 260 3.34 17.22 12.86
N GLN A 261 2.03 17.13 12.64
CA GLN A 261 1.08 16.86 13.68
C GLN A 261 1.01 15.35 13.98
N ARG A 262 0.89 15.00 15.25
CA ARG A 262 0.68 13.61 15.68
C ARG A 262 -0.78 13.21 15.47
N ARG A 263 -1.20 13.20 14.23
CA ARG A 263 -2.56 12.93 13.78
C ARG A 263 -2.54 11.97 12.61
N PHE A 264 -3.51 11.09 12.57
CA PHE A 264 -3.79 10.21 11.43
C PHE A 264 -5.24 10.44 11.01
N ASP A 265 -5.45 11.29 9.99
CA ASP A 265 -6.78 11.66 9.50
C ASP A 265 -6.97 11.09 8.10
N ALA A 266 -7.27 9.78 8.07
CA ALA A 266 -7.46 9.00 6.84
C ALA A 266 -8.85 8.37 6.83
N HIS A 267 -9.67 8.72 5.82
CA HIS A 267 -11.02 8.18 5.69
C HIS A 267 -11.55 8.26 4.25
N ILE A 268 -12.51 7.40 3.95
CA ILE A 268 -13.37 7.51 2.78
C ILE A 268 -14.80 7.69 3.28
N GLU A 269 -15.48 8.74 2.80
CA GLU A 269 -16.84 9.09 3.19
C GLU A 269 -17.70 9.20 1.94
N VAL A 270 -18.83 8.47 1.92
CA VAL A 270 -19.78 8.42 0.82
C VAL A 270 -21.13 8.95 1.29
N TYR A 271 -21.64 9.94 0.61
CA TYR A 271 -22.91 10.60 0.90
C TYR A 271 -23.98 10.14 -0.09
N GLY A 272 -25.03 9.48 0.43
CA GLY A 272 -26.25 9.20 -0.30
C GLY A 272 -27.32 10.28 -0.05
N GLU A 273 -28.59 9.96 -0.31
CA GLU A 273 -29.69 10.92 -0.12
C GLU A 273 -30.07 11.09 1.36
N ASN A 274 -30.21 9.99 2.08
CA ASN A 274 -30.62 9.96 3.49
C ASN A 274 -29.66 9.19 4.39
N LYS A 275 -28.59 8.64 3.82
CA LYS A 275 -27.58 7.85 4.52
C LYS A 275 -26.18 8.26 4.05
N SER A 276 -25.25 8.38 4.98
CA SER A 276 -23.82 8.48 4.68
C SER A 276 -23.03 7.39 5.40
N LEU A 277 -21.94 6.98 4.76
CA LEU A 277 -21.04 5.94 5.25
C LEU A 277 -19.63 6.49 5.28
N LYS A 278 -18.90 6.29 6.37
CA LYS A 278 -17.49 6.67 6.46
C LYS A 278 -16.66 5.56 7.09
N VAL A 279 -15.69 5.03 6.34
CA VAL A 279 -14.65 4.20 6.93
C VAL A 279 -13.52 5.12 7.43
N GLN A 280 -13.22 5.01 8.73
CA GLN A 280 -12.16 5.78 9.38
C GLN A 280 -10.99 4.86 9.70
N TYR A 281 -9.83 5.17 9.15
CA TYR A 281 -8.57 4.50 9.44
C TYR A 281 -7.81 5.25 10.54
N ASP A 282 -6.98 4.53 11.26
CA ASP A 282 -6.00 5.08 12.20
C ASP A 282 -4.59 4.61 11.82
N THR A 283 -3.57 5.07 12.57
CA THR A 283 -2.20 4.69 12.30
C THR A 283 -2.00 3.17 12.43
N PRO A 284 -1.48 2.51 11.39
CA PRO A 284 -1.29 1.06 11.42
C PRO A 284 -0.14 0.61 12.31
N TYR A 285 0.68 1.54 12.79
CA TYR A 285 1.84 1.26 13.64
C TYR A 285 1.50 1.11 15.12
N VAL A 286 0.30 1.52 15.54
CA VAL A 286 -0.24 1.29 16.87
C VAL A 286 -1.26 0.17 16.78
N TRP A 287 -0.84 -1.02 17.21
CA TRP A 287 -1.69 -2.20 17.14
C TRP A 287 -2.94 -2.04 18.01
N GLN A 288 -4.02 -2.67 17.62
CA GLN A 288 -5.30 -2.70 18.32
C GLN A 288 -6.09 -1.37 18.31
N ILE A 289 -5.77 -0.44 17.41
CA ILE A 289 -6.68 0.65 17.08
C ILE A 289 -7.50 0.18 15.87
N PRO A 290 -8.77 -0.21 16.06
CA PRO A 290 -9.56 -0.78 14.98
C PRO A 290 -9.99 0.28 13.99
N THR A 291 -10.01 -0.08 12.71
CA THR A 291 -10.73 0.67 11.68
C THR A 291 -12.22 0.66 12.01
N THR A 292 -12.87 1.80 11.88
CA THR A 292 -14.29 1.96 12.23
C THR A 292 -15.14 2.35 11.03
N LEU A 293 -16.38 1.84 11.00
CA LEU A 293 -17.41 2.30 10.08
C LEU A 293 -18.37 3.23 10.82
N HIS A 294 -18.53 4.43 10.33
CA HIS A 294 -19.53 5.39 10.79
C HIS A 294 -20.70 5.39 9.82
N VAL A 295 -21.88 5.18 10.35
CA VAL A 295 -23.15 5.22 9.60
C VAL A 295 -23.98 6.35 10.15
N SER A 296 -24.44 7.25 9.29
CA SER A 296 -25.35 8.34 9.63
C SER A 296 -26.55 8.24 8.73
N GLU A 297 -27.75 8.12 9.30
CA GLU A 297 -28.97 7.80 8.54
C GLU A 297 -30.20 8.55 9.07
N THR A 298 -31.04 8.98 8.15
CA THR A 298 -32.33 9.63 8.45
C THR A 298 -33.48 8.75 7.98
N GLU A 299 -34.30 8.32 8.92
CA GLU A 299 -35.54 7.58 8.66
C GLU A 299 -36.74 8.39 9.17
N GLY A 300 -37.59 8.85 8.27
CA GLY A 300 -38.72 9.74 8.61
C GLY A 300 -38.24 11.04 9.25
N GLU A 301 -38.63 11.30 10.49
CA GLU A 301 -38.19 12.47 11.29
C GLU A 301 -36.98 12.17 12.20
N ALA A 302 -36.54 10.91 12.27
CA ALA A 302 -35.44 10.50 13.13
C ALA A 302 -34.11 10.51 12.38
N HIS A 303 -33.08 11.05 13.02
CA HIS A 303 -31.70 10.95 12.57
C HIS A 303 -30.89 10.12 13.57
N SER A 304 -30.10 9.19 13.08
CA SER A 304 -29.25 8.33 13.89
C SER A 304 -27.80 8.33 13.42
N GLU A 305 -26.89 8.20 14.36
CA GLU A 305 -25.45 8.02 14.09
C GLU A 305 -24.97 6.79 14.82
N GLN A 306 -24.22 5.94 14.13
CA GLN A 306 -23.66 4.70 14.66
C GLN A 306 -22.17 4.60 14.32
N ILE A 307 -21.37 4.12 15.27
CA ILE A 307 -19.97 3.75 15.06
C ILE A 307 -19.84 2.25 15.27
N VAL A 308 -19.47 1.55 14.21
CA VAL A 308 -19.28 0.10 14.21
C VAL A 308 -17.78 -0.21 14.25
N ARG A 309 -17.41 -1.14 15.13
CA ARG A 309 -16.08 -1.74 15.19
C ARG A 309 -16.23 -3.25 14.98
N PRO A 310 -16.11 -3.73 13.73
CA PRO A 310 -16.39 -5.14 13.44
C PRO A 310 -15.44 -6.09 14.14
N THR A 311 -14.20 -5.68 14.35
CA THR A 311 -13.15 -6.44 15.04
C THR A 311 -12.13 -5.52 15.69
N PHE A 312 -11.30 -6.07 16.59
CA PHE A 312 -10.08 -5.47 17.11
C PHE A 312 -8.81 -6.06 16.46
N GLU A 313 -8.97 -6.96 15.52
CA GLU A 313 -7.89 -7.50 14.72
C GLU A 313 -7.40 -6.47 13.71
N ASP A 314 -6.10 -6.38 13.54
CA ASP A 314 -5.53 -5.38 12.63
C ASP A 314 -5.59 -5.83 11.16
N ALA A 315 -5.63 -4.86 10.26
CA ALA A 315 -5.81 -5.10 8.85
C ALA A 315 -4.62 -5.83 8.18
N TYR A 316 -3.41 -5.71 8.73
CA TYR A 316 -2.25 -6.45 8.23
C TYR A 316 -2.34 -7.94 8.58
N THR A 317 -2.78 -8.27 9.79
CA THR A 317 -3.01 -9.67 10.18
C THR A 317 -3.99 -10.33 9.21
N LEU A 318 -5.12 -9.68 8.95
CA LEU A 318 -6.13 -10.17 8.02
C LEU A 318 -5.63 -10.27 6.58
N GLU A 319 -4.82 -9.33 6.13
CA GLU A 319 -4.16 -9.37 4.82
C GLU A 319 -3.20 -10.57 4.70
N LEU A 320 -2.43 -10.86 5.75
CA LEU A 320 -1.53 -12.00 5.75
C LEU A 320 -2.29 -13.34 5.83
N GLU A 321 -3.39 -13.41 6.54
CA GLU A 321 -4.28 -14.57 6.49
C GLU A 321 -4.89 -14.79 5.11
N GLU A 322 -5.25 -13.69 4.42
CA GLU A 322 -5.70 -13.73 3.03
C GLU A 322 -4.60 -14.25 2.11
N PHE A 323 -3.36 -13.73 2.24
CA PHE A 323 -2.25 -14.23 1.45
C PHE A 323 -1.95 -15.71 1.68
N HIS A 324 -2.13 -16.22 2.91
CA HIS A 324 -2.01 -17.65 3.16
C HIS A 324 -2.99 -18.45 2.30
N ARG A 325 -4.27 -18.04 2.24
CA ARG A 325 -5.29 -18.70 1.38
C ARG A 325 -4.94 -18.62 -0.11
N VAL A 326 -4.35 -17.50 -0.53
CA VAL A 326 -3.85 -17.31 -1.90
C VAL A 326 -2.69 -18.26 -2.19
N ALA A 327 -1.67 -18.30 -1.33
CA ALA A 327 -0.48 -19.13 -1.52
C ALA A 327 -0.76 -20.64 -1.40
N THR A 328 -1.84 -21.04 -0.71
CA THR A 328 -2.31 -22.43 -0.63
C THR A 328 -3.28 -22.82 -1.76
N GLY A 329 -3.62 -21.88 -2.65
CA GLY A 329 -4.51 -22.13 -3.79
C GLY A 329 -5.99 -22.20 -3.44
N GLU A 330 -6.39 -21.71 -2.24
CA GLU A 330 -7.79 -21.70 -1.82
C GLU A 330 -8.59 -20.58 -2.52
N GLN A 331 -7.90 -19.49 -2.92
CA GLN A 331 -8.52 -18.35 -3.61
C GLN A 331 -7.48 -17.54 -4.40
N SER A 332 -7.96 -16.67 -5.30
CA SER A 332 -7.14 -15.69 -6.00
C SER A 332 -7.08 -14.36 -5.23
N PRO A 333 -5.98 -13.60 -5.31
CA PRO A 333 -5.87 -12.30 -4.64
C PRO A 333 -6.81 -11.27 -5.28
N LYS A 334 -7.40 -10.39 -4.48
CA LYS A 334 -8.18 -9.25 -4.98
C LYS A 334 -7.31 -8.03 -5.33
N THR A 335 -6.11 -7.95 -4.76
CA THR A 335 -5.14 -6.88 -5.01
C THR A 335 -4.04 -7.38 -5.94
N THR A 336 -4.39 -7.53 -7.23
CA THR A 336 -3.50 -8.08 -8.25
C THR A 336 -2.55 -7.03 -8.83
N PRO A 337 -1.50 -7.42 -9.58
CA PRO A 337 -0.67 -6.48 -10.32
C PRO A 337 -1.44 -5.61 -11.31
N GLU A 338 -2.49 -6.13 -11.94
CA GLU A 338 -3.37 -5.37 -12.84
C GLU A 338 -4.16 -4.31 -12.08
N ASP A 339 -4.68 -4.67 -10.90
CA ASP A 339 -5.37 -3.71 -10.04
C ASP A 339 -4.43 -2.55 -9.64
N PHE A 340 -3.17 -2.83 -9.30
CA PHE A 340 -2.18 -1.81 -9.03
C PHE A 340 -1.84 -0.96 -10.27
N ARG A 341 -1.79 -1.55 -11.46
CA ARG A 341 -1.53 -0.79 -12.69
C ARG A 341 -2.56 0.30 -12.93
N GLU A 342 -3.82 0.08 -12.53
CA GLU A 342 -4.88 1.10 -12.57
C GLU A 342 -4.55 2.30 -11.65
N ASP A 343 -3.85 2.09 -10.52
CA ASP A 343 -3.39 3.18 -9.66
C ASP A 343 -2.33 4.02 -10.36
N LEU A 344 -1.34 3.40 -11.02
CA LEU A 344 -0.32 4.13 -11.79
C LEU A 344 -0.94 4.99 -12.91
N GLU A 345 -2.01 4.49 -13.54
CA GLU A 345 -2.74 5.27 -14.55
C GLU A 345 -3.43 6.47 -13.93
N LEU A 346 -4.10 6.30 -12.79
CA LEU A 346 -4.74 7.38 -12.07
C LEU A 346 -3.73 8.42 -11.57
N PHE A 347 -2.57 7.98 -11.08
CA PHE A 347 -1.48 8.89 -10.69
C PHE A 347 -1.00 9.72 -11.89
N GLY A 348 -0.83 9.09 -13.05
CA GLY A 348 -0.49 9.79 -14.29
C GLY A 348 -1.53 10.84 -14.72
N GLU A 349 -2.83 10.54 -14.54
CA GLU A 349 -3.92 11.48 -14.80
C GLU A 349 -3.89 12.68 -13.84
N ILE A 350 -3.62 12.46 -12.55
CA ILE A 350 -3.47 13.53 -11.54
C ILE A 350 -2.28 14.42 -11.87
N ILE A 351 -1.11 13.84 -12.19
CA ILE A 351 0.08 14.59 -12.63
C ILE A 351 -0.21 15.39 -13.91
N GLY A 352 -0.91 14.78 -14.87
CA GLY A 352 -1.33 15.47 -16.10
C GLY A 352 -2.26 16.67 -15.86
N ALA A 353 -3.13 16.59 -14.84
CA ALA A 353 -3.98 17.72 -14.44
C ALA A 353 -3.14 18.85 -13.82
N LEU A 354 -2.18 18.53 -12.94
CA LEU A 354 -1.24 19.52 -12.35
C LEU A 354 -0.40 20.22 -13.42
N GLN A 355 0.08 19.49 -14.43
CA GLN A 355 0.85 20.06 -15.55
C GLN A 355 0.03 21.04 -16.39
N LYS A 356 -1.27 20.78 -16.58
CA LYS A 356 -2.17 21.69 -17.31
C LYS A 356 -2.40 22.99 -16.55
N GLU A 357 -2.66 22.91 -15.24
CA GLU A 357 -2.85 24.06 -14.37
C GLU A 357 -1.59 24.98 -14.35
N ALA A 358 -0.39 24.40 -14.25
CA ALA A 358 0.86 25.13 -14.27
C ALA A 358 1.07 25.93 -15.58
N LYS A 359 0.61 25.40 -16.72
CA LYS A 359 0.68 26.09 -18.02
C LYS A 359 -0.31 27.25 -18.14
N ILE A 360 -1.50 27.14 -17.55
CA ILE A 360 -2.52 28.20 -17.54
C ILE A 360 -2.08 29.38 -16.67
N GLY A 361 -1.40 29.13 -15.55
CA GLY A 361 -0.92 30.18 -14.65
C GLY A 361 0.30 30.98 -15.15
N GLN A 362 0.93 30.55 -16.28
CA GLN A 362 2.08 31.22 -16.91
C GLN A 362 1.72 32.04 -18.16
N GLY A 363 0.47 32.03 -18.60
CA GLY A 363 -0.06 32.79 -19.73
C GLY A 363 -0.96 33.94 -19.28
#